data_6257a3262eab037b679625029faf3822
#
_entry.id   6257a3262eab037b679625029faf3822
#
_cell.length_a   1.000
_cell.length_b   1.000
_cell.length_c   1.000
_cell.angle_alpha   90.00
_cell.angle_beta   90.00
_cell.angle_gamma   90.00
#
_symmetry.space_group_name_H-M   'P 1'
#
loop_
_entity.id
_entity.type
_entity.pdbx_description
1 polymer ?
#
loop_
_entity_poly.entity_id
_entity_poly.type
_entity_poly.pdbx_seq_one_letter_code
_entity_poly.pdbx_strand_id
1 'polypeptide(L)'
;LLVSDVDMTNLSISLRAEITKGRRNRVVFFSPKTETLLRHWLSFKDRHVESDYLFPMKQNGEHITVSAFERNFKVYLKRISIKGKYSPHCLRNNFAKRCLMSGMDIYTLSRILGHSSVTVTEKAYLDLTDDDLRKRYQNFSPISNMK
;
A
#
# COMPACT_ATOMS: atom_id res chain seq x y z
N LEU A 1 3.83 -6.20 12.16
CA LEU A 1 3.37 -4.91 12.64
C LEU A 1 2.65 -5.08 13.97
N LEU A 2 2.93 -4.16 14.91
CA LEU A 2 2.20 -4.04 16.16
C LEU A 2 1.16 -2.93 16.06
N VAL A 3 0.19 -2.94 16.96
CA VAL A 3 -0.79 -1.84 17.09
C VAL A 3 -0.08 -0.54 17.44
N SER A 4 0.97 -0.60 18.28
CA SER A 4 1.80 0.55 18.66
C SER A 4 2.62 1.16 17.52
N ASP A 5 2.77 0.46 16.38
CA ASP A 5 3.42 1.02 15.19
C ASP A 5 2.52 2.01 14.42
N VAL A 6 1.22 2.08 14.77
CA VAL A 6 0.21 2.89 14.06
C VAL A 6 -0.03 4.20 14.80
N ASP A 7 0.19 5.30 14.10
CA ASP A 7 -0.16 6.65 14.57
C ASP A 7 -1.41 7.13 13.84
N MET A 8 -2.54 7.08 14.54
CA MET A 8 -3.84 7.51 14.01
C MET A 8 -3.95 9.04 13.89
N THR A 9 -3.18 9.80 14.65
CA THR A 9 -3.19 11.27 14.61
C THR A 9 -2.46 11.78 13.37
N ASN A 10 -1.27 11.20 13.10
CA ASN A 10 -0.46 11.58 11.95
C ASN A 10 -0.73 10.71 10.70
N LEU A 11 -1.72 9.81 10.75
CA LEU A 11 -2.12 8.91 9.66
C LEU A 11 -0.92 8.13 9.11
N SER A 12 -0.11 7.56 9.99
CA SER A 12 1.16 6.93 9.61
C SER A 12 1.39 5.60 10.32
N ILE A 13 2.27 4.79 9.73
CA ILE A 13 2.73 3.51 10.31
C ILE A 13 4.25 3.48 10.26
N SER A 14 4.87 3.25 11.42
CA SER A 14 6.31 3.08 11.54
C SER A 14 6.71 1.64 11.21
N LEU A 15 7.51 1.45 10.18
CA LEU A 15 8.07 0.17 9.80
C LEU A 15 9.49 0.05 10.33
N ARG A 16 9.68 -0.78 11.34
CA ARG A 16 10.98 -1.02 11.97
C ARG A 16 11.90 -1.80 11.04
N ALA A 17 13.21 -1.58 11.17
CA ALA A 17 14.23 -2.22 10.34
C ALA A 17 14.14 -3.75 10.34
N GLU A 18 13.82 -4.36 11.49
CA GLU A 18 13.73 -5.81 11.65
C GLU A 18 12.67 -6.45 10.75
N ILE A 19 11.58 -5.74 10.47
CA ILE A 19 10.47 -6.23 9.65
C ILE A 19 10.55 -5.79 8.19
N THR A 20 11.57 -5.00 7.82
CA THR A 20 11.74 -4.52 6.45
C THR A 20 12.82 -5.29 5.71
N LYS A 21 12.58 -5.67 4.45
CA LYS A 21 13.55 -6.38 3.62
C LYS A 21 14.88 -5.63 3.48
N GLY A 22 14.85 -4.30 3.49
CA GLY A 22 16.03 -3.44 3.36
C GLY A 22 16.69 -3.10 4.70
N ARG A 23 16.24 -3.66 5.83
CA ARG A 23 16.73 -3.38 7.19
C ARG A 23 16.88 -1.88 7.49
N ARG A 24 15.91 -1.08 7.04
CA ARG A 24 15.85 0.36 7.29
C ARG A 24 14.50 0.73 7.88
N ASN A 25 14.53 1.58 8.90
CA ASN A 25 13.32 2.18 9.43
C ASN A 25 12.70 3.06 8.34
N ARG A 26 11.38 3.02 8.23
CA ARG A 26 10.65 3.94 7.36
C ARG A 26 9.25 4.18 7.89
N VAL A 27 8.68 5.30 7.52
CA VAL A 27 7.28 5.62 7.78
C VAL A 27 6.50 5.51 6.48
N VAL A 28 5.31 4.94 6.55
CA VAL A 28 4.33 4.94 5.45
C VAL A 28 3.08 5.65 5.92
N PHE A 29 2.32 6.19 4.97
CA PHE A 29 1.15 7.01 5.26
C PHE A 29 -0.11 6.34 4.75
N PHE A 30 -1.23 6.66 5.38
CA PHE A 30 -2.55 6.18 4.96
C PHE A 30 -3.57 7.33 4.95
N SER A 31 -4.69 7.11 4.29
CA SER A 31 -5.73 8.12 4.15
C SER A 31 -6.70 8.12 5.35
N PRO A 32 -7.47 9.21 5.58
CA PRO A 32 -8.53 9.22 6.58
C PRO A 32 -9.56 8.08 6.39
N LYS A 33 -9.82 7.70 5.15
CA LYS A 33 -10.69 6.55 4.86
C LYS A 33 -10.10 5.24 5.39
N THR A 34 -8.77 5.07 5.28
CA THR A 34 -8.07 3.90 5.84
C THR A 34 -8.06 3.95 7.36
N GLU A 35 -7.92 5.12 7.96
CA GLU A 35 -8.03 5.32 9.42
C GLU A 35 -9.38 4.79 9.94
N THR A 36 -10.48 5.19 9.32
CA THR A 36 -11.82 4.72 9.71
C THR A 36 -11.89 3.19 9.68
N LEU A 37 -11.36 2.55 8.62
CA LEU A 37 -11.32 1.10 8.52
C LEU A 37 -10.42 0.45 9.56
N LEU A 38 -9.27 1.06 9.88
CA LEU A 38 -8.38 0.57 10.93
C LEU A 38 -9.02 0.66 12.31
N ARG A 39 -9.74 1.73 12.62
CA ARG A 39 -10.48 1.86 13.89
C ARG A 39 -11.55 0.78 14.02
N HIS A 40 -12.32 0.53 12.97
CA HIS A 40 -13.30 -0.57 12.94
C HIS A 40 -12.63 -1.93 13.12
N TRP A 41 -11.51 -2.15 12.44
CA TRP A 41 -10.73 -3.37 12.58
C TRP A 41 -10.20 -3.58 13.99
N LEU A 42 -9.59 -2.56 14.61
CA LEU A 42 -9.06 -2.63 15.97
C LEU A 42 -10.17 -2.93 16.96
N SER A 43 -11.30 -2.23 16.88
CA SER A 43 -12.47 -2.51 17.73
C SER A 43 -13.01 -3.94 17.56
N PHE A 44 -12.98 -4.49 16.34
CA PHE A 44 -13.34 -5.89 16.11
C PHE A 44 -12.29 -6.84 16.69
N LYS A 45 -11.00 -6.59 16.40
CA LYS A 45 -9.88 -7.39 16.89
C LYS A 45 -9.89 -7.51 18.40
N ASP A 46 -9.99 -6.39 19.12
CA ASP A 46 -9.90 -6.35 20.58
C ASP A 46 -11.03 -7.13 21.27
N ARG A 47 -12.19 -7.28 20.62
CA ARG A 47 -13.30 -8.12 21.11
C ARG A 47 -13.11 -9.62 20.86
N HIS A 48 -12.22 -10.03 19.98
CA HIS A 48 -12.13 -11.42 19.53
C HIS A 48 -10.76 -12.06 19.73
N VAL A 49 -9.70 -11.24 19.81
CA VAL A 49 -8.31 -11.73 19.92
C VAL A 49 -7.50 -10.74 20.75
N GLU A 50 -7.05 -11.17 21.91
CA GLU A 50 -6.07 -10.40 22.68
C GLU A 50 -4.69 -10.56 22.03
N SER A 51 -4.16 -9.50 21.48
CA SER A 51 -2.88 -9.50 20.79
C SER A 51 -2.37 -8.09 20.51
N ASP A 52 -1.07 -7.88 20.69
CA ASP A 52 -0.37 -6.65 20.31
C ASP A 52 -0.17 -6.52 18.81
N TYR A 53 -0.32 -7.60 18.05
CA TYR A 53 -0.19 -7.56 16.59
C TYR A 53 -1.36 -6.83 15.95
N LEU A 54 -1.05 -6.00 14.95
CA LEU A 54 -2.05 -5.28 14.17
C LEU A 54 -2.99 -6.24 13.41
N PHE A 55 -2.42 -7.33 12.89
CA PHE A 55 -3.15 -8.37 12.17
C PHE A 55 -2.81 -9.74 12.76
N PRO A 56 -3.45 -10.13 13.87
CA PRO A 56 -3.23 -11.43 14.48
C PRO A 56 -3.99 -12.54 13.75
N MET A 57 -3.52 -13.77 13.92
CA MET A 57 -4.29 -14.97 13.62
C MET A 57 -5.28 -15.25 14.75
N LYS A 58 -6.51 -15.62 14.40
CA LYS A 58 -7.59 -15.85 15.37
C LYS A 58 -7.28 -17.00 16.34
N GLN A 59 -6.49 -17.98 15.92
CA GLN A 59 -6.28 -19.22 16.68
C GLN A 59 -5.33 -19.05 17.88
N ASN A 60 -4.32 -18.19 17.74
CA ASN A 60 -3.25 -18.10 18.73
C ASN A 60 -2.77 -16.66 19.03
N GLY A 61 -3.42 -15.65 18.43
CA GLY A 61 -3.03 -14.24 18.62
C GLY A 61 -1.71 -13.85 17.95
N GLU A 62 -0.98 -14.81 17.33
CA GLU A 62 0.26 -14.54 16.62
C GLU A 62 0.03 -13.76 15.31
N HIS A 63 1.07 -13.12 14.78
CA HIS A 63 0.97 -12.38 13.54
C HIS A 63 0.59 -13.27 12.36
N ILE A 64 -0.23 -12.73 11.44
CA ILE A 64 -0.57 -13.43 10.20
C ILE A 64 0.68 -13.63 9.35
N THR A 65 0.88 -14.85 8.86
CA THR A 65 1.96 -15.15 7.92
C THR A 65 1.66 -14.64 6.52
N VAL A 66 2.69 -14.38 5.70
CA VAL A 66 2.53 -13.96 4.29
C VAL A 66 1.66 -14.95 3.52
N SER A 67 1.93 -16.25 3.67
CA SER A 67 1.17 -17.30 2.98
C SER A 67 -0.29 -17.35 3.40
N ALA A 68 -0.58 -17.15 4.69
CA ALA A 68 -1.96 -17.08 5.19
C ALA A 68 -2.69 -15.85 4.64
N PHE A 69 -2.00 -14.70 4.60
CA PHE A 69 -2.54 -13.48 4.01
C PHE A 69 -2.86 -13.67 2.52
N GLU A 70 -1.94 -14.19 1.73
CA GLU A 70 -2.14 -14.42 0.29
C GLU A 70 -3.28 -15.41 0.02
N ARG A 71 -3.38 -16.47 0.81
CA ARG A 71 -4.50 -17.42 0.73
C ARG A 71 -5.84 -16.74 1.02
N ASN A 72 -5.92 -15.98 2.10
CA ASN A 72 -7.13 -15.27 2.49
C ASN A 72 -7.51 -14.23 1.45
N PHE A 73 -6.54 -13.52 0.88
CA PHE A 73 -6.74 -12.55 -0.19
C PHE A 73 -7.40 -13.21 -1.43
N LYS A 74 -6.90 -14.38 -1.86
CA LYS A 74 -7.50 -15.13 -2.97
C LYS A 74 -8.93 -15.58 -2.67
N VAL A 75 -9.19 -16.06 -1.44
CA VAL A 75 -10.55 -16.44 -1.00
C VAL A 75 -11.49 -15.23 -1.05
N TYR A 76 -11.01 -14.07 -0.61
CA TYR A 76 -11.77 -12.82 -0.62
C TYR A 76 -12.15 -12.39 -2.05
N LEU A 77 -11.17 -12.37 -2.95
CA LEU A 77 -11.41 -12.06 -4.37
C LEU A 77 -12.46 -12.98 -5.00
N LYS A 78 -12.39 -14.28 -4.69
CA LYS A 78 -13.37 -15.25 -5.17
C LYS A 78 -14.79 -14.94 -4.64
N ARG A 79 -14.92 -14.59 -3.36
CA ARG A 79 -16.21 -14.24 -2.74
C ARG A 79 -16.88 -13.04 -3.39
N ILE A 80 -16.11 -12.03 -3.77
CA ILE A 80 -16.61 -10.82 -4.43
C ILE A 80 -16.63 -10.93 -5.96
N SER A 81 -16.51 -12.16 -6.49
CA SER A 81 -16.59 -12.48 -7.92
C SER A 81 -15.58 -11.76 -8.82
N ILE A 82 -14.46 -11.30 -8.26
CA ILE A 82 -13.37 -10.74 -9.06
C ILE A 82 -12.61 -11.87 -9.74
N LYS A 83 -12.69 -11.89 -11.08
CA LYS A 83 -11.99 -12.86 -11.92
C LYS A 83 -10.61 -12.33 -12.29
N GLY A 84 -9.59 -13.19 -12.27
CA GLY A 84 -8.21 -12.85 -12.68
C GLY A 84 -7.15 -13.36 -11.72
N LYS A 85 -5.87 -13.23 -12.14
CA LYS A 85 -4.70 -13.60 -11.32
C LYS A 85 -4.22 -12.37 -10.55
N TYR A 86 -4.89 -12.03 -9.48
CA TYR A 86 -4.49 -10.91 -8.63
C TYR A 86 -3.67 -11.40 -7.43
N SER A 87 -2.71 -10.59 -7.04
CA SER A 87 -1.89 -10.76 -5.85
C SER A 87 -1.78 -9.43 -5.09
N PRO A 88 -1.34 -9.42 -3.82
CA PRO A 88 -1.05 -8.18 -3.12
C PRO A 88 -0.06 -7.28 -3.87
N HIS A 89 0.86 -7.89 -4.63
CA HIS A 89 1.82 -7.15 -5.46
C HIS A 89 1.15 -6.37 -6.60
N CYS A 90 0.08 -6.91 -7.18
CA CYS A 90 -0.72 -6.19 -8.19
C CYS A 90 -1.37 -4.93 -7.61
N LEU A 91 -1.81 -4.97 -6.34
CA LEU A 91 -2.34 -3.78 -5.66
C LEU A 91 -1.27 -2.71 -5.49
N ARG A 92 -0.06 -3.11 -5.11
CA ARG A 92 1.09 -2.22 -4.98
C ARG A 92 1.45 -1.57 -6.33
N ASN A 93 1.48 -2.35 -7.42
CA ASN A 93 1.76 -1.83 -8.76
C ASN A 93 0.67 -0.85 -9.22
N ASN A 94 -0.61 -1.18 -8.98
CA ASN A 94 -1.72 -0.28 -9.30
C ASN A 94 -1.64 1.02 -8.47
N PHE A 95 -1.29 0.95 -7.19
CA PHE A 95 -1.03 2.12 -6.37
C PHE A 95 0.08 2.99 -6.98
N ALA A 96 1.22 2.38 -7.33
CA ALA A 96 2.34 3.08 -7.96
C ALA A 96 1.90 3.80 -9.25
N LYS A 97 1.22 3.09 -10.16
CA LYS A 97 0.71 3.68 -11.41
C LYS A 97 -0.22 4.85 -11.14
N ARG A 98 -1.17 4.71 -10.21
CA ARG A 98 -2.12 5.79 -9.86
C ARG A 98 -1.43 7.00 -9.27
N CYS A 99 -0.44 6.83 -8.38
CA CYS A 99 0.34 7.93 -7.83
C CYS A 99 1.07 8.71 -8.94
N LEU A 100 1.71 8.00 -9.87
CA LEU A 100 2.38 8.61 -11.01
C LEU A 100 1.39 9.37 -11.91
N MET A 101 0.23 8.79 -12.19
CA MET A 101 -0.83 9.44 -12.98
C MET A 101 -1.40 10.69 -12.30
N SER A 102 -1.40 10.71 -10.96
CA SER A 102 -1.80 11.89 -10.18
C SER A 102 -0.69 12.94 -10.04
N GLY A 103 0.46 12.76 -10.70
CA GLY A 103 1.54 13.73 -10.74
C GLY A 103 2.62 13.55 -9.66
N MET A 104 2.56 12.49 -8.86
CA MET A 104 3.64 12.20 -7.90
C MET A 104 4.94 11.93 -8.67
N ASP A 105 6.03 12.54 -8.22
CA ASP A 105 7.35 12.26 -8.80
C ASP A 105 7.87 10.86 -8.39
N ILE A 106 8.74 10.32 -9.24
CA ILE A 106 9.24 8.95 -9.09
C ILE A 106 10.10 8.76 -7.84
N TYR A 107 10.83 9.79 -7.40
CA TYR A 107 11.70 9.70 -6.24
C TYR A 107 10.88 9.64 -4.96
N THR A 108 9.87 10.49 -4.83
CA THR A 108 8.90 10.45 -3.72
C THR A 108 8.19 9.11 -3.68
N LEU A 109 7.69 8.62 -4.82
CA LEU A 109 7.02 7.32 -4.90
C LEU A 109 7.96 6.18 -4.50
N SER A 110 9.21 6.18 -4.99
CA SER A 110 10.22 5.17 -4.65
C SER A 110 10.47 5.11 -3.14
N ARG A 111 10.55 6.27 -2.48
CA ARG A 111 10.73 6.35 -1.02
C ARG A 111 9.51 5.81 -0.27
N ILE A 112 8.30 6.18 -0.67
CA ILE A 112 7.04 5.67 -0.07
C ILE A 112 6.96 4.16 -0.20
N LEU A 113 7.28 3.63 -1.38
CA LEU A 113 7.31 2.19 -1.62
C LEU A 113 8.48 1.49 -0.91
N GLY A 114 9.52 2.22 -0.52
CA GLY A 114 10.71 1.68 0.14
C GLY A 114 11.56 0.83 -0.80
N HIS A 115 11.65 1.24 -2.06
CA HIS A 115 12.57 0.63 -3.00
C HIS A 115 14.01 1.10 -2.69
N SER A 116 14.97 0.20 -2.84
CA SER A 116 16.41 0.51 -2.67
C SER A 116 16.98 1.33 -3.82
N SER A 117 16.33 1.27 -4.98
CA SER A 117 16.66 2.03 -6.19
C SER A 117 15.39 2.54 -6.87
N VAL A 118 15.48 3.71 -7.47
CA VAL A 118 14.43 4.30 -8.31
C VAL A 118 14.13 3.43 -9.52
N THR A 119 15.12 2.71 -10.05
CA THR A 119 14.99 1.77 -11.17
C THR A 119 13.88 0.74 -10.97
N VAL A 120 13.65 0.32 -9.71
CA VAL A 120 12.53 -0.60 -9.40
C VAL A 120 11.18 0.08 -9.62
N THR A 121 11.10 1.39 -9.40
CA THR A 121 9.89 2.19 -9.60
C THR A 121 9.70 2.55 -11.07
N GLU A 122 10.79 2.68 -11.85
CA GLU A 122 10.76 2.96 -13.29
C GLU A 122 9.95 1.92 -14.06
N LYS A 123 9.95 0.67 -13.62
CA LYS A 123 9.11 -0.39 -14.21
C LYS A 123 7.63 -0.03 -14.24
N ALA A 124 7.15 0.75 -13.26
CA ALA A 124 5.76 1.23 -13.26
C ALA A 124 5.48 2.28 -14.35
N TYR A 125 6.53 2.96 -14.86
CA TYR A 125 6.41 3.85 -16.04
C TYR A 125 6.34 3.06 -17.35
N LEU A 126 7.01 1.91 -17.43
CA LEU A 126 6.97 1.06 -18.64
C LEU A 126 5.57 0.49 -18.90
N ASP A 127 4.73 0.44 -17.86
CA ASP A 127 3.35 -0.02 -17.96
C ASP A 127 2.36 1.11 -18.33
N LEU A 128 2.84 2.36 -18.57
CA LEU A 128 2.00 3.46 -19.02
C LEU A 128 1.69 3.31 -20.51
N THR A 129 0.41 3.42 -20.84
CA THR A 129 -0.06 3.43 -22.23
C THR A 129 0.12 4.82 -22.87
N ASP A 130 0.05 4.89 -24.20
CA ASP A 130 0.09 6.18 -24.92
C ASP A 130 -1.05 7.13 -24.48
N ASP A 131 -2.21 6.58 -24.10
CA ASP A 131 -3.32 7.36 -23.56
C ASP A 131 -2.99 7.92 -22.17
N ASP A 132 -2.31 7.12 -21.31
CA ASP A 132 -1.81 7.59 -20.02
C ASP A 132 -0.80 8.74 -20.21
N LEU A 133 0.12 8.60 -21.18
CA LEU A 133 1.12 9.63 -21.51
C LEU A 133 0.47 10.90 -22.07
N ARG A 134 -0.54 10.77 -22.94
CA ARG A 134 -1.31 11.90 -23.48
C ARG A 134 -1.98 12.71 -22.38
N LYS A 135 -2.69 12.03 -21.45
CA LYS A 135 -3.35 12.68 -20.31
C LYS A 135 -2.34 13.43 -19.45
N ARG A 136 -1.19 12.81 -19.22
CA ARG A 136 -0.12 13.42 -18.43
C ARG A 136 0.47 14.64 -19.14
N TYR A 137 0.73 14.56 -20.44
CA TYR A 137 1.21 15.69 -21.24
C TYR A 137 0.25 16.90 -21.17
N GLN A 138 -1.06 16.66 -21.29
CA GLN A 138 -2.05 17.73 -21.20
C GLN A 138 -2.01 18.48 -19.86
N ASN A 139 -1.78 17.76 -18.75
CA ASN A 139 -1.70 18.35 -17.41
C ASN A 139 -0.41 19.15 -17.18
N PHE A 140 0.69 18.77 -17.82
CA PHE A 140 2.02 19.31 -17.57
C PHE A 140 2.60 20.11 -18.77
N SER A 141 1.87 20.20 -19.89
CA SER A 141 2.33 20.95 -21.05
C SER A 141 2.45 22.44 -20.68
N PRO A 142 3.62 23.05 -20.90
CA PRO A 142 3.79 24.49 -20.65
C PRO A 142 2.80 25.34 -21.47
N ILE A 143 2.53 24.91 -22.71
CA ILE A 143 1.64 25.65 -23.63
C ILE A 143 0.19 25.54 -23.14
N SER A 144 -0.25 24.39 -22.67
CA SER A 144 -1.62 24.20 -22.17
C SER A 144 -1.90 24.98 -20.89
N ASN A 145 -0.85 25.33 -20.13
CA ASN A 145 -0.93 26.05 -18.86
C ASN A 145 -0.57 27.55 -18.97
N MET A 146 -0.26 28.03 -20.15
CA MET A 146 -0.11 29.49 -20.41
C MET A 146 -1.49 30.14 -20.38
N LYS A 147 -1.68 31.06 -19.44
CA LYS A 147 -2.86 31.97 -19.38
C LYS A 147 -2.66 33.13 -20.32
#